data_e3a3e8f0a460fecc6fdbc177a4754e65
#
_entry.id   e3a3e8f0a460fecc6fdbc177a4754e65
#
_cell.length_a   1.000
_cell.length_b   1.000
_cell.length_c   1.000
_cell.angle_alpha   90.00
_cell.angle_beta   90.00
_cell.angle_gamma   90.00
#
_symmetry.space_group_name_H-M   'P 1'
#
loop_
_entity.id
_entity.type
_entity.pdbx_description
1 polymer ?
#
loop_
_entity_poly.entity_id
_entity_poly.type
_entity_poly.pdbx_seq_one_letter_code
_entity_poly.pdbx_strand_id
1 'polypeptide(L)'
;MPIINFILHIDHHLIEIVNQFGNWTYLIIFSIIFVETGLVIFPFLPGDSLIFAASSMAINQKYNLNIWLIYLAVLLAAILGDACNYEIGAYSVNAGSKHSWFNRLINQKNRLAAEQFFNRHGPITIVIGRFIPFIRTFVPFISGGSKMHYGKFALYNIVGGIVWSGLFTIIGAIFGNIPLVKEHFSLLLIAIILISVLPIAIIALKKQFNQKKELH
;
A
#
# COMPACT_ATOMS: atom_id res chain seq x y z
N MET A 1 21.79 8.39 -4.70
CA MET A 1 20.37 8.42 -5.05
C MET A 1 19.83 7.08 -5.57
N PRO A 2 20.13 5.93 -4.92
CA PRO A 2 19.72 4.62 -5.43
C PRO A 2 18.22 4.35 -5.36
N ILE A 3 17.52 4.88 -4.35
CA ILE A 3 16.08 4.64 -4.14
C ILE A 3 15.23 5.32 -5.23
N ILE A 4 15.58 6.53 -5.64
CA ILE A 4 14.85 7.25 -6.70
C ILE A 4 15.03 6.53 -8.04
N ASN A 5 16.24 6.06 -8.36
CA ASN A 5 16.48 5.27 -9.57
C ASN A 5 15.76 3.92 -9.54
N PHE A 6 15.66 3.27 -8.39
CA PHE A 6 14.89 2.03 -8.23
C PHE A 6 13.40 2.26 -8.50
N ILE A 7 12.83 3.35 -7.97
CA ILE A 7 11.42 3.70 -8.17
C ILE A 7 11.14 4.09 -9.63
N LEU A 8 12.05 4.83 -10.26
CA LEU A 8 11.88 5.29 -11.65
C LEU A 8 12.02 4.16 -12.69
N HIS A 9 12.72 3.07 -12.35
CA HIS A 9 12.96 1.93 -13.23
C HIS A 9 12.41 0.62 -12.65
N ILE A 10 11.31 0.71 -11.92
CA ILE A 10 10.68 -0.44 -11.27
C ILE A 10 10.22 -1.49 -12.29
N ASP A 11 9.86 -1.06 -13.50
CA ASP A 11 9.54 -1.91 -14.64
C ASP A 11 10.73 -2.77 -15.06
N HIS A 12 11.91 -2.16 -15.25
CA HIS A 12 13.13 -2.89 -15.59
C HIS A 12 13.54 -3.86 -14.49
N HIS A 13 13.50 -3.42 -13.24
CA HIS A 13 13.81 -4.28 -12.09
C HIS A 13 12.81 -5.42 -11.93
N LEU A 14 11.52 -5.19 -12.20
CA LEU A 14 10.53 -6.26 -12.21
C LEU A 14 10.80 -7.30 -13.32
N ILE A 15 11.15 -6.84 -14.53
CA ILE A 15 11.51 -7.72 -15.64
C ILE A 15 12.76 -8.56 -15.27
N GLU A 16 13.76 -7.95 -14.67
CA GLU A 16 14.95 -8.63 -14.18
C GLU A 16 14.60 -9.65 -13.08
N ILE A 17 13.79 -9.28 -12.12
CA ILE A 17 13.33 -10.14 -11.04
C ILE A 17 12.56 -11.34 -11.62
N VAL A 18 11.63 -11.12 -12.52
CA VAL A 18 10.85 -12.20 -13.16
C VAL A 18 11.76 -13.16 -13.94
N ASN A 19 12.70 -12.62 -14.70
CA ASN A 19 13.61 -13.43 -15.51
C ASN A 19 14.64 -14.21 -14.68
N GLN A 20 15.10 -13.64 -13.55
CA GLN A 20 16.11 -14.26 -12.70
C GLN A 20 15.49 -15.22 -11.68
N PHE A 21 14.36 -14.83 -11.09
CA PHE A 21 13.78 -15.53 -9.94
C PHE A 21 12.59 -16.43 -10.28
N GLY A 22 12.01 -16.33 -11.49
CA GLY A 22 10.90 -17.17 -11.91
C GLY A 22 9.77 -17.22 -10.86
N ASN A 23 9.49 -18.40 -10.29
CA ASN A 23 8.42 -18.57 -9.31
C ASN A 23 8.63 -17.82 -7.98
N TRP A 24 9.86 -17.45 -7.62
CA TRP A 24 10.14 -16.63 -6.44
C TRP A 24 9.60 -15.21 -6.55
N THR A 25 9.28 -14.76 -7.77
CA THR A 25 8.65 -13.45 -8.01
C THR A 25 7.37 -13.26 -7.18
N TYR A 26 6.56 -14.31 -7.04
CA TYR A 26 5.33 -14.24 -6.22
C TYR A 26 5.63 -13.97 -4.76
N LEU A 27 6.69 -14.59 -4.22
CA LEU A 27 7.11 -14.36 -2.83
C LEU A 27 7.68 -12.95 -2.64
N ILE A 28 8.41 -12.43 -3.62
CA ILE A 28 8.95 -11.06 -3.59
C ILE A 28 7.79 -10.05 -3.59
N ILE A 29 6.82 -10.21 -4.48
CA ILE A 29 5.61 -9.37 -4.54
C ILE A 29 4.85 -9.43 -3.20
N PHE A 30 4.62 -10.65 -2.70
CA PHE A 30 4.00 -10.85 -1.39
C PHE A 30 4.75 -10.09 -0.30
N SER A 31 6.06 -10.23 -0.22
CA SER A 31 6.88 -9.63 0.84
C SER A 31 6.85 -8.11 0.79
N ILE A 32 6.94 -7.51 -0.41
CA ILE A 32 6.90 -6.06 -0.58
C ILE A 32 5.54 -5.51 -0.11
N ILE A 33 4.44 -6.12 -0.56
CA ILE A 33 3.09 -5.68 -0.19
C ILE A 33 2.80 -5.94 1.28
N PHE A 34 3.25 -7.08 1.82
CA PHE A 34 3.11 -7.39 3.23
C PHE A 34 3.82 -6.36 4.13
N VAL A 35 5.04 -5.97 3.77
CA VAL A 35 5.80 -4.95 4.51
C VAL A 35 5.12 -3.58 4.39
N GLU A 36 4.66 -3.20 3.20
CA GLU A 36 3.96 -1.93 2.96
C GLU A 36 2.67 -1.81 3.79
N THR A 37 1.86 -2.87 3.80
CA THR A 37 0.56 -2.86 4.50
C THR A 37 0.70 -3.13 5.99
N GLY A 38 1.64 -4.00 6.38
CA GLY A 38 1.82 -4.44 7.76
C GLY A 38 2.57 -3.45 8.65
N LEU A 39 3.44 -2.64 8.05
CA LEU A 39 4.24 -1.67 8.79
C LEU A 39 3.71 -0.25 8.55
N VAL A 40 3.14 0.37 9.58
CA VAL A 40 2.64 1.76 9.55
C VAL A 40 3.72 2.78 9.15
N ILE A 41 5.00 2.37 9.22
CA ILE A 41 6.17 3.24 9.05
C ILE A 41 6.51 3.47 7.57
N PHE A 42 6.11 2.56 6.67
CA PHE A 42 6.48 2.60 5.25
C PHE A 42 5.29 2.80 4.30
N PRO A 43 4.51 3.90 4.41
CA PRO A 43 3.38 4.16 3.52
C PRO A 43 3.82 4.58 2.10
N PHE A 44 5.11 4.46 1.77
CA PHE A 44 5.71 5.02 0.56
C PHE A 44 6.16 3.95 -0.45
N LEU A 45 6.00 2.65 -0.15
CA LEU A 45 6.27 1.63 -1.16
C LEU A 45 5.16 1.68 -2.23
N PRO A 46 5.53 1.57 -3.51
CA PRO A 46 4.55 1.68 -4.61
C PRO A 46 3.83 0.35 -4.86
N GLY A 47 3.09 -0.17 -3.85
CA GLY A 47 2.41 -1.47 -3.93
C GLY A 47 1.36 -1.52 -5.04
N ASP A 48 0.57 -0.45 -5.18
CA ASP A 48 -0.45 -0.36 -6.23
C ASP A 48 0.19 -0.43 -7.64
N SER A 49 1.33 0.26 -7.83
CA SER A 49 2.09 0.21 -9.09
C SER A 49 2.72 -1.15 -9.32
N LEU A 50 3.18 -1.81 -8.25
CA LEU A 50 3.75 -3.16 -8.32
C LEU A 50 2.71 -4.19 -8.76
N ILE A 51 1.48 -4.12 -8.20
CA ILE A 51 0.37 -5.00 -8.58
C ILE A 51 0.00 -4.77 -10.04
N PHE A 52 -0.14 -3.50 -10.43
CA PHE A 52 -0.43 -3.12 -11.80
C PHE A 52 0.62 -3.70 -12.77
N ALA A 53 1.90 -3.48 -12.50
CA ALA A 53 3.00 -3.94 -13.32
C ALA A 53 3.05 -5.47 -13.41
N ALA A 54 3.01 -6.17 -12.29
CA ALA A 54 3.03 -7.62 -12.25
C ALA A 54 1.83 -8.25 -12.97
N SER A 55 0.64 -7.68 -12.80
CA SER A 55 -0.58 -8.15 -13.48
C SER A 55 -0.55 -7.89 -14.98
N SER A 56 -0.02 -6.75 -15.40
CA SER A 56 0.23 -6.42 -16.81
C SER A 56 1.22 -7.37 -17.47
N MET A 57 2.31 -7.72 -16.76
CA MET A 57 3.29 -8.70 -17.23
C MET A 57 2.71 -10.12 -17.31
N ALA A 58 1.82 -10.50 -16.39
CA ALA A 58 1.22 -11.84 -16.36
C ALA A 58 0.32 -12.13 -17.58
N ILE A 59 -0.22 -11.11 -18.21
CA ILE A 59 -1.01 -11.25 -19.44
C ILE A 59 -0.09 -11.45 -20.66
N ASN A 60 1.17 -11.04 -20.58
CA ASN A 60 2.13 -11.23 -21.64
C ASN A 60 2.80 -12.60 -21.49
N GLN A 61 2.53 -13.52 -22.45
CA GLN A 61 3.07 -14.89 -22.44
C GLN A 61 4.61 -14.97 -22.35
N LYS A 62 5.31 -13.87 -22.66
CA LYS A 62 6.78 -13.79 -22.60
C LYS A 62 7.32 -14.03 -21.18
N TYR A 63 6.56 -13.65 -20.14
CA TYR A 63 7.06 -13.66 -18.77
C TYR A 63 6.65 -14.90 -17.95
N ASN A 64 5.82 -15.78 -18.51
CA ASN A 64 5.37 -17.04 -17.90
C ASN A 64 4.84 -16.89 -16.45
N LEU A 65 4.21 -15.75 -16.17
CA LEU A 65 3.57 -15.46 -14.89
C LEU A 65 2.10 -15.83 -14.90
N ASN A 66 1.63 -16.41 -13.79
CA ASN A 66 0.22 -16.72 -13.60
C ASN A 66 -0.49 -15.60 -12.84
N ILE A 67 -1.48 -14.97 -13.47
CA ILE A 67 -2.23 -13.84 -12.88
C ILE A 67 -2.98 -14.23 -11.61
N TRP A 68 -3.46 -15.47 -11.52
CA TRP A 68 -4.16 -15.96 -10.32
C TRP A 68 -3.22 -16.12 -9.13
N LEU A 69 -1.97 -16.53 -9.38
CA LEU A 69 -0.95 -16.59 -8.33
C LEU A 69 -0.53 -15.20 -7.87
N ILE A 70 -0.45 -14.22 -8.77
CA ILE A 70 -0.21 -12.82 -8.41
C ILE A 70 -1.37 -12.31 -7.55
N TYR A 71 -2.60 -12.47 -8.01
CA TYR A 71 -3.79 -12.07 -7.24
C TYR A 71 -3.80 -12.69 -5.84
N LEU A 72 -3.54 -13.99 -5.73
CA LEU A 72 -3.52 -14.69 -4.45
C LEU A 72 -2.40 -14.20 -3.53
N ALA A 73 -1.20 -14.00 -4.07
CA ALA A 73 -0.06 -13.48 -3.31
C ALA A 73 -0.35 -12.08 -2.75
N VAL A 74 -0.90 -11.19 -3.60
CA VAL A 74 -1.30 -9.82 -3.22
C VAL A 74 -2.41 -9.85 -2.17
N LEU A 75 -3.44 -10.66 -2.38
CA LEU A 75 -4.57 -10.79 -1.45
C LEU A 75 -4.11 -11.27 -0.07
N LEU A 76 -3.29 -12.31 -0.03
CA LEU A 76 -2.77 -12.85 1.23
C LEU A 76 -1.84 -11.83 1.91
N ALA A 77 -0.97 -11.17 1.16
CA ALA A 77 -0.09 -10.13 1.70
C ALA A 77 -0.88 -8.98 2.32
N ALA A 78 -1.93 -8.51 1.64
CA ALA A 78 -2.79 -7.43 2.11
C ALA A 78 -3.57 -7.82 3.38
N ILE A 79 -4.16 -9.03 3.43
CA ILE A 79 -4.93 -9.49 4.59
C ILE A 79 -4.01 -9.70 5.80
N LEU A 80 -2.88 -10.37 5.61
CA LEU A 80 -1.93 -10.67 6.69
C LEU A 80 -1.21 -9.41 7.16
N GLY A 81 -0.86 -8.50 6.24
CA GLY A 81 -0.26 -7.21 6.57
C GLY A 81 -1.17 -6.38 7.47
N ASP A 82 -2.44 -6.20 7.07
CA ASP A 82 -3.41 -5.47 7.89
C ASP A 82 -3.69 -6.16 9.22
N ALA A 83 -3.70 -7.50 9.26
CA ALA A 83 -3.85 -8.24 10.51
C ALA A 83 -2.68 -7.96 11.47
N CYS A 84 -1.43 -7.98 10.98
CA CYS A 84 -0.27 -7.59 11.77
C CYS A 84 -0.38 -6.13 12.26
N ASN A 85 -0.80 -5.23 11.40
CA ASN A 85 -0.97 -3.82 11.72
C ASN A 85 -2.07 -3.60 12.78
N TYR A 86 -3.17 -4.34 12.72
CA TYR A 86 -4.22 -4.37 13.75
C TYR A 86 -3.66 -4.83 15.11
N GLU A 87 -2.89 -5.92 15.14
CA GLU A 87 -2.29 -6.43 16.38
C GLU A 87 -1.31 -5.42 16.98
N ILE A 88 -0.50 -4.75 16.15
CA ILE A 88 0.40 -3.67 16.59
C ILE A 88 -0.43 -2.54 17.24
N GLY A 89 -1.56 -2.17 16.65
CA GLY A 89 -2.48 -1.17 17.19
C GLY A 89 -3.07 -1.57 18.54
N ALA A 90 -3.57 -2.80 18.63
CA ALA A 90 -4.14 -3.36 19.87
C ALA A 90 -3.09 -3.43 20.99
N TYR A 91 -1.88 -3.88 20.67
CA TYR A 91 -0.77 -3.95 21.63
C TYR A 91 -0.35 -2.56 22.11
N SER A 92 -0.28 -1.58 21.21
CA SER A 92 0.16 -0.21 21.53
C SER A 92 -0.71 0.49 22.55
N VAL A 93 -2.02 0.21 22.56
CA VAL A 93 -2.96 0.76 23.56
C VAL A 93 -2.86 0.02 24.90
N ASN A 94 -2.67 -1.31 24.85
CA ASN A 94 -2.59 -2.13 26.07
C ASN A 94 -1.28 -1.91 26.85
N ALA A 95 -0.17 -1.58 26.15
CA ALA A 95 1.14 -1.35 26.76
C ALA A 95 1.25 -0.03 27.56
N GLY A 96 0.19 0.78 27.59
CA GLY A 96 0.20 2.10 28.24
C GLY A 96 1.19 3.07 27.56
N SER A 97 1.06 4.36 27.82
CA SER A 97 1.77 5.46 27.17
C SER A 97 3.32 5.45 27.29
N LYS A 98 3.94 4.39 27.80
CA LYS A 98 5.39 4.27 27.99
C LYS A 98 6.20 4.11 26.68
N HIS A 99 5.57 3.75 25.55
CA HIS A 99 6.26 3.62 24.26
C HIS A 99 6.16 4.91 23.43
N SER A 100 6.72 5.97 23.97
CA SER A 100 6.81 7.32 23.35
C SER A 100 7.46 7.32 21.95
N TRP A 101 8.29 6.33 21.59
CA TRP A 101 8.95 6.25 20.29
C TRP A 101 7.97 5.96 19.14
N PHE A 102 6.94 5.14 19.40
CA PHE A 102 5.93 4.80 18.40
C PHE A 102 5.06 6.01 18.05
N ASN A 103 4.68 6.81 19.07
CA ASN A 103 3.98 8.08 18.87
C ASN A 103 4.82 9.14 18.14
N ARG A 104 6.15 9.00 18.16
CA ARG A 104 7.08 9.90 17.45
C ARG A 104 7.24 9.53 15.97
N LEU A 105 7.07 8.25 15.61
CA LEU A 105 7.15 7.74 14.22
C LEU A 105 5.84 7.95 13.44
N ILE A 106 4.71 7.95 14.13
CA ILE A 106 3.41 8.11 13.50
C ILE A 106 3.10 9.60 13.32
N ASN A 107 2.83 10.00 12.07
CA ASN A 107 2.36 11.35 11.79
C ASN A 107 0.98 11.57 12.43
N GLN A 108 0.94 12.36 13.51
CA GLN A 108 -0.25 12.63 14.31
C GLN A 108 -1.43 13.15 13.48
N LYS A 109 -1.16 13.96 12.44
CA LYS A 109 -2.19 14.51 11.57
C LYS A 109 -2.90 13.42 10.76
N ASN A 110 -2.14 12.46 10.23
CA ASN A 110 -2.70 11.35 9.46
C ASN A 110 -3.48 10.39 10.35
N ARG A 111 -2.98 10.15 11.57
CA ARG A 111 -3.69 9.36 12.58
C ARG A 111 -5.03 9.99 12.93
N LEU A 112 -5.07 11.28 13.25
CA LEU A 112 -6.31 11.98 13.58
C LEU A 112 -7.32 11.97 12.42
N ALA A 113 -6.86 12.15 11.17
CA ALA A 113 -7.72 12.05 10.00
C ALA A 113 -8.34 10.65 9.87
N ALA A 114 -7.56 9.59 10.08
CA ALA A 114 -8.04 8.23 10.03
C ALA A 114 -8.99 7.90 11.21
N GLU A 115 -8.72 8.41 12.42
CA GLU A 115 -9.63 8.28 13.57
C GLU A 115 -10.98 8.98 13.31
N GLN A 116 -10.96 10.20 12.78
CA GLN A 116 -12.19 10.92 12.41
C GLN A 116 -12.98 10.18 11.33
N PHE A 117 -12.28 9.65 10.31
CA PHE A 117 -12.90 8.88 9.25
C PHE A 117 -13.50 7.57 9.77
N PHE A 118 -12.79 6.86 10.66
CA PHE A 118 -13.28 5.65 11.30
C PHE A 118 -14.49 5.92 12.20
N ASN A 119 -14.47 6.98 13.01
CA ASN A 119 -15.58 7.35 13.89
C ASN A 119 -16.85 7.73 13.09
N ARG A 120 -16.66 8.32 11.91
CA ARG A 120 -17.78 8.73 11.05
C ARG A 120 -18.40 7.56 10.29
N HIS A 121 -17.59 6.62 9.78
CA HIS A 121 -18.03 5.58 8.85
C HIS A 121 -18.04 4.18 9.49
N GLY A 122 -17.44 4.01 10.66
CA GLY A 122 -17.36 2.74 11.36
C GLY A 122 -16.53 1.69 10.60
N PRO A 123 -16.88 0.40 10.74
CA PRO A 123 -16.09 -0.70 10.19
C PRO A 123 -15.92 -0.70 8.66
N ILE A 124 -16.83 -0.09 7.92
CA ILE A 124 -16.73 0.03 6.45
C ILE A 124 -15.47 0.83 6.03
N THR A 125 -14.93 1.61 6.96
CA THR A 125 -13.66 2.34 6.78
C THR A 125 -12.51 1.40 6.43
N ILE A 126 -12.53 0.15 6.92
CA ILE A 126 -11.50 -0.85 6.63
C ILE A 126 -11.49 -1.17 5.13
N VAL A 127 -12.67 -1.21 4.49
CA VAL A 127 -12.79 -1.46 3.05
C VAL A 127 -12.45 -0.21 2.24
N ILE A 128 -13.12 0.91 2.54
CA ILE A 128 -12.99 2.16 1.77
C ILE A 128 -11.60 2.79 1.97
N GLY A 129 -11.08 2.71 3.19
CA GLY A 129 -9.78 3.29 3.56
C GLY A 129 -8.62 2.72 2.75
N ARG A 130 -8.71 1.48 2.23
CA ARG A 130 -7.70 0.88 1.36
C ARG A 130 -7.44 1.68 0.08
N PHE A 131 -8.44 2.42 -0.40
CA PHE A 131 -8.35 3.24 -1.62
C PHE A 131 -7.85 4.66 -1.35
N ILE A 132 -7.68 5.03 -0.09
CA ILE A 132 -7.26 6.37 0.29
C ILE A 132 -5.83 6.30 0.83
N PRO A 133 -4.85 6.87 0.11
CA PRO A 133 -3.47 6.95 0.59
C PRO A 133 -3.41 7.50 2.02
N PHE A 134 -2.51 7.01 2.85
CA PHE A 134 -2.36 7.30 4.27
C PHE A 134 -3.47 6.75 5.18
N ILE A 135 -4.75 6.78 4.78
CA ILE A 135 -5.84 6.21 5.60
C ILE A 135 -5.68 4.70 5.67
N ARG A 136 -5.32 4.06 4.56
CA ARG A 136 -5.20 2.59 4.45
C ARG A 136 -4.26 1.98 5.50
N THR A 137 -3.13 2.61 5.78
CA THR A 137 -2.18 2.09 6.77
C THR A 137 -2.58 2.37 8.22
N PHE A 138 -3.34 3.44 8.47
CA PHE A 138 -3.74 3.80 9.83
C PHE A 138 -5.04 3.13 10.26
N VAL A 139 -5.94 2.77 9.35
CA VAL A 139 -7.24 2.20 9.70
C VAL A 139 -7.12 0.86 10.43
N PRO A 140 -6.33 -0.14 9.98
CA PRO A 140 -6.13 -1.38 10.73
C PRO A 140 -5.54 -1.12 12.12
N PHE A 141 -4.54 -0.24 12.22
CA PHE A 141 -3.93 0.16 13.48
C PHE A 141 -4.95 0.77 14.46
N ILE A 142 -5.77 1.72 13.98
CA ILE A 142 -6.81 2.38 14.79
C ILE A 142 -7.90 1.38 15.19
N SER A 143 -8.27 0.46 14.30
CA SER A 143 -9.24 -0.59 14.59
C SER A 143 -8.79 -1.47 15.74
N GLY A 144 -7.51 -1.86 15.77
CA GLY A 144 -6.91 -2.58 16.88
C GLY A 144 -6.85 -1.75 18.16
N GLY A 145 -6.38 -0.50 18.05
CA GLY A 145 -6.29 0.43 19.18
C GLY A 145 -7.63 0.83 19.78
N SER A 146 -8.71 0.84 19.01
CA SER A 146 -10.07 1.11 19.47
C SER A 146 -10.78 -0.11 20.09
N LYS A 147 -10.05 -1.22 20.26
CA LYS A 147 -10.58 -2.49 20.78
C LYS A 147 -11.74 -3.06 19.95
N MET A 148 -11.74 -2.83 18.65
CA MET A 148 -12.69 -3.47 17.76
C MET A 148 -12.53 -4.98 17.83
N HIS A 149 -13.65 -5.73 17.86
CA HIS A 149 -13.59 -7.20 17.88
C HIS A 149 -12.91 -7.74 16.61
N TYR A 150 -11.87 -8.60 16.79
CA TYR A 150 -11.03 -9.10 15.70
C TYR A 150 -11.83 -9.77 14.58
N GLY A 151 -12.84 -10.59 14.90
CA GLY A 151 -13.67 -11.24 13.90
C GLY A 151 -14.41 -10.25 12.97
N LYS A 152 -14.86 -9.12 13.54
CA LYS A 152 -15.48 -8.05 12.74
C LYS A 152 -14.44 -7.34 11.87
N PHE A 153 -13.27 -7.05 12.41
CA PHE A 153 -12.14 -6.52 11.64
C PHE A 153 -11.77 -7.46 10.49
N ALA A 154 -11.55 -8.76 10.78
CA ALA A 154 -11.13 -9.75 9.81
C ALA A 154 -12.12 -9.87 8.63
N LEU A 155 -13.43 -9.84 8.90
CA LEU A 155 -14.45 -9.87 7.84
C LEU A 155 -14.29 -8.68 6.87
N TYR A 156 -14.23 -7.45 7.38
CA TYR A 156 -14.07 -6.26 6.55
C TYR A 156 -12.68 -6.21 5.88
N ASN A 157 -11.65 -6.73 6.55
CA ASN A 157 -10.30 -6.85 6.02
C ASN A 157 -10.26 -7.80 4.82
N ILE A 158 -10.88 -8.98 4.91
CA ILE A 158 -10.98 -9.95 3.81
C ILE A 158 -11.75 -9.35 2.64
N VAL A 159 -12.94 -8.79 2.89
CA VAL A 159 -13.75 -8.16 1.84
C VAL A 159 -12.99 -7.02 1.16
N GLY A 160 -12.38 -6.13 1.95
CA GLY A 160 -11.57 -5.03 1.42
C GLY A 160 -10.35 -5.53 0.64
N GLY A 161 -9.69 -6.57 1.12
CA GLY A 161 -8.59 -7.23 0.43
C GLY A 161 -8.98 -7.78 -0.94
N ILE A 162 -10.10 -8.52 -1.01
CA ILE A 162 -10.64 -9.09 -2.26
C ILE A 162 -10.94 -7.97 -3.26
N VAL A 163 -11.67 -6.93 -2.84
CA VAL A 163 -12.07 -5.83 -3.72
C VAL A 163 -10.86 -5.05 -4.21
N TRP A 164 -9.95 -4.69 -3.31
CA TRP A 164 -8.77 -3.89 -3.64
C TRP A 164 -7.80 -4.66 -4.55
N SER A 165 -7.37 -5.87 -4.16
CA SER A 165 -6.45 -6.68 -4.96
C SER A 165 -7.05 -7.08 -6.29
N GLY A 166 -8.35 -7.43 -6.32
CA GLY A 166 -9.07 -7.75 -7.54
C GLY A 166 -9.14 -6.58 -8.52
N LEU A 167 -9.47 -5.39 -8.02
CA LEU A 167 -9.55 -4.18 -8.84
C LEU A 167 -8.20 -3.86 -9.50
N PHE A 168 -7.11 -3.81 -8.73
CA PHE A 168 -5.79 -3.48 -9.27
C PHE A 168 -5.25 -4.58 -10.20
N THR A 169 -5.52 -5.85 -9.90
CA THR A 169 -5.16 -6.97 -10.79
C THR A 169 -5.91 -6.89 -12.12
N ILE A 170 -7.22 -6.63 -12.10
CA ILE A 170 -8.03 -6.48 -13.31
C ILE A 170 -7.58 -5.27 -14.13
N ILE A 171 -7.37 -4.13 -13.48
CA ILE A 171 -6.88 -2.92 -14.15
C ILE A 171 -5.52 -3.21 -14.81
N GLY A 172 -4.57 -3.81 -14.09
CA GLY A 172 -3.27 -4.18 -14.65
C GLY A 172 -3.39 -5.14 -15.84
N ALA A 173 -4.27 -6.13 -15.76
CA ALA A 173 -4.52 -7.08 -16.84
C ALA A 173 -5.12 -6.43 -18.10
N ILE A 174 -6.11 -5.54 -17.92
CA ILE A 174 -6.77 -4.85 -19.04
C ILE A 174 -5.80 -3.88 -19.71
N PHE A 175 -5.19 -3.00 -18.92
CA PHE A 175 -4.30 -1.97 -19.44
C PHE A 175 -3.00 -2.54 -19.98
N GLY A 176 -2.49 -3.64 -19.40
CA GLY A 176 -1.29 -4.32 -19.89
C GLY A 176 -1.39 -4.85 -21.31
N ASN A 177 -2.59 -5.02 -21.88
CA ASN A 177 -2.82 -5.44 -23.25
C ASN A 177 -2.92 -4.29 -24.27
N ILE A 178 -3.05 -3.06 -23.81
CA ILE A 178 -3.19 -1.89 -24.72
C ILE A 178 -1.82 -1.59 -25.34
N PRO A 179 -1.69 -1.54 -26.68
CA PRO A 179 -0.41 -1.27 -27.35
C PRO A 179 0.28 0.02 -26.87
N LEU A 180 -0.49 1.09 -26.72
CA LEU A 180 -0.01 2.39 -26.23
C LEU A 180 0.60 2.28 -24.82
N VAL A 181 0.01 1.44 -23.94
CA VAL A 181 0.52 1.20 -22.59
C VAL A 181 1.80 0.37 -22.64
N LYS A 182 1.91 -0.60 -23.55
CA LYS A 182 3.14 -1.40 -23.73
C LYS A 182 4.31 -0.54 -24.21
N GLU A 183 4.06 0.38 -25.12
CA GLU A 183 5.09 1.29 -25.67
C GLU A 183 5.53 2.34 -24.64
N HIS A 184 4.60 2.79 -23.76
CA HIS A 184 4.86 3.83 -22.77
C HIS A 184 4.72 3.31 -21.34
N PHE A 185 4.98 2.03 -21.10
CA PHE A 185 4.75 1.37 -19.82
C PHE A 185 5.48 2.07 -18.66
N SER A 186 6.74 2.43 -18.87
CA SER A 186 7.54 3.19 -17.89
C SER A 186 6.92 4.55 -17.57
N LEU A 187 6.42 5.28 -18.58
CA LEU A 187 5.74 6.57 -18.39
C LEU A 187 4.47 6.42 -17.56
N LEU A 188 3.70 5.36 -17.81
CA LEU A 188 2.46 5.09 -17.07
C LEU A 188 2.75 4.71 -15.61
N LEU A 189 3.78 3.90 -15.35
CA LEU A 189 4.22 3.59 -13.99
C LEU A 189 4.70 4.85 -13.27
N ILE A 190 5.50 5.69 -13.93
CA ILE A 190 5.94 6.98 -13.39
C ILE A 190 4.74 7.86 -13.05
N ALA A 191 3.73 7.92 -13.93
CA ALA A 191 2.51 8.70 -13.68
C ALA A 191 1.74 8.19 -12.45
N ILE A 192 1.57 6.87 -12.31
CA ILE A 192 0.92 6.26 -11.14
C ILE A 192 1.71 6.57 -9.86
N ILE A 193 3.04 6.42 -9.89
CA ILE A 193 3.91 6.74 -8.76
C ILE A 193 3.82 8.23 -8.42
N LEU A 194 3.88 9.12 -9.42
CA LEU A 194 3.74 10.56 -9.21
C LEU A 194 2.39 10.91 -8.60
N ILE A 195 1.29 10.35 -9.10
CA ILE A 195 -0.05 10.55 -8.54
C ILE A 195 -0.10 10.08 -7.08
N SER A 196 0.55 8.96 -6.76
CA SER A 196 0.61 8.42 -5.39
C SER A 196 1.50 9.26 -4.46
N VAL A 197 2.60 9.83 -4.97
CA VAL A 197 3.58 10.61 -4.20
C VAL A 197 3.24 12.11 -4.15
N LEU A 198 2.55 12.63 -5.16
CA LEU A 198 2.23 14.06 -5.29
C LEU A 198 1.51 14.64 -4.05
N PRO A 199 0.50 14.00 -3.45
CA PRO A 199 -0.14 14.48 -2.24
C PRO A 199 0.84 14.60 -1.07
N ILE A 200 1.81 13.69 -0.99
CA ILE A 200 2.85 13.67 0.04
C ILE A 200 3.80 14.84 -0.14
N ALA A 201 4.27 15.05 -1.37
CA ALA A 201 5.16 16.15 -1.70
C ALA A 201 4.50 17.51 -1.42
N ILE A 202 3.22 17.68 -1.77
CA ILE A 202 2.46 18.89 -1.51
C ILE A 202 2.33 19.15 0.00
N ILE A 203 2.05 18.12 0.80
CA ILE A 203 1.94 18.26 2.26
C ILE A 203 3.29 18.60 2.87
N ALA A 204 4.37 17.97 2.42
CA ALA A 204 5.73 18.25 2.90
C ALA A 204 6.16 19.69 2.57
N LEU A 205 5.90 20.16 1.35
CA LEU A 205 6.18 21.52 0.93
C LEU A 205 5.37 22.56 1.72
N LYS A 206 4.06 22.34 1.90
CA LYS A 206 3.23 23.24 2.73
C LYS A 206 3.73 23.31 4.18
N LYS A 207 4.25 22.22 4.74
CA LYS A 207 4.81 22.23 6.09
C LYS A 207 6.09 23.06 6.19
N GLN A 208 6.97 23.00 5.19
CA GLN A 208 8.16 23.84 5.13
C GLN A 208 7.82 25.34 4.97
N PHE A 209 6.82 25.66 4.16
CA PHE A 209 6.39 27.05 3.98
C PHE A 209 5.73 27.64 5.23
N ASN A 210 4.95 26.87 5.98
CA ASN A 210 4.33 27.35 7.23
C ASN A 210 5.35 27.51 8.37
N GLN A 211 6.36 26.67 8.47
CA GLN A 211 7.43 26.83 9.47
C GLN A 211 8.30 28.07 9.20
N LYS A 212 8.48 28.46 7.93
CA LYS A 212 9.19 29.72 7.59
C LYS A 212 8.37 30.97 7.92
N LYS A 213 7.03 30.86 7.96
CA LYS A 213 6.13 32.00 8.27
C LYS A 213 5.99 32.26 9.78
N GLU A 214 6.28 31.26 10.62
CA GLU A 214 6.25 31.42 12.09
C GLU A 214 7.59 31.91 12.68
N LEU A 215 8.65 32.03 11.84
CA LEU A 215 9.98 32.50 12.21
C LEU A 215 10.26 33.96 11.78
N HIS A 216 9.29 34.62 11.18
CA HIS A 216 9.28 36.06 10.84
C HIS A 216 8.03 36.75 11.41
#